data_09947beb13145b194e06be1e0159da57
#
_entry.id   09947beb13145b194e06be1e0159da57
#
_cell.length_a   1.000
_cell.length_b   1.000
_cell.length_c   1.000
_cell.angle_alpha   90.00
_cell.angle_beta   90.00
_cell.angle_gamma   90.00
#
_symmetry.space_group_name_H-M   'P 1'
#
loop_
_entity.id
_entity.type
_entity.pdbx_description
1 polymer ?
#
loop_
_entity_poly.entity_id
_entity_poly.type
_entity_poly.pdbx_seq_one_letter_code
_entity_poly.pdbx_strand_id
1 'polypeptide(L)'
;MRTLLSRSTELARRQFFHSSAFKSLSRRSRAMKHAPQPWFPIAASSVVDGTSARDCLVSFGADPESVEAMLERHPEVREYDAATEIAPRMSYLQFLEGRGELGDETAAECALRQPGILERKYETVFECPSRGYIAVNKPFAVRLDTPRGWLETDGDGNRVEKTRFTPRWEGDASCEDWLNATFPDKHHRFCHQLDTATSGIVLTASTKKAAGEAAKLFRERKAKKTYLAVVFGWPEEDEWTVNAKLGKDHDDPKGFRERVDEENGKPSETSFKVVQRGYCTLDGANRGVKVTRMRCKPITGRRHQIRLHLKHSGHPILGDMAYSDDGDSYRMFLHALELVMPFADEELRFATPPPASFEHVLSAEAP
;
A
#
# COMPACT_ATOMS: atom_id res chain seq x y z
N MET A 1 24.41 -25.17 -1.22
CA MET A 1 23.56 -24.39 -0.30
C MET A 1 23.69 -22.86 -0.40
N ARG A 2 24.63 -22.31 -1.19
CA ARG A 2 24.76 -20.82 -1.40
C ARG A 2 24.07 -20.29 -2.68
N THR A 3 23.53 -21.15 -3.51
CA THR A 3 23.00 -20.78 -4.84
C THR A 3 21.48 -20.55 -4.87
N LEU A 4 20.76 -21.00 -3.86
CA LEU A 4 19.29 -20.84 -3.77
C LEU A 4 18.85 -19.53 -3.07
N LEU A 5 19.68 -18.97 -2.20
CA LEU A 5 19.40 -17.72 -1.50
C LEU A 5 19.51 -16.46 -2.39
N SER A 6 20.19 -16.55 -3.54
CA SER A 6 20.36 -15.39 -4.44
C SER A 6 19.16 -15.16 -5.36
N ARG A 7 18.32 -16.17 -5.59
CA ARG A 7 17.19 -16.05 -6.54
C ARG A 7 15.96 -15.39 -5.94
N SER A 8 15.64 -15.67 -4.68
CA SER A 8 14.49 -15.06 -3.99
C SER A 8 14.64 -13.54 -3.80
N THR A 9 15.84 -13.07 -3.51
CA THR A 9 16.14 -11.64 -3.34
C THR A 9 16.07 -10.86 -4.65
N GLU A 10 16.30 -11.50 -5.78
CA GLU A 10 16.25 -10.85 -7.09
C GLU A 10 14.81 -10.75 -7.62
N LEU A 11 13.95 -11.70 -7.27
CA LEU A 11 12.55 -11.70 -7.65
C LEU A 11 11.77 -10.54 -7.01
N ALA A 12 11.95 -10.36 -5.72
CA ALA A 12 11.28 -9.30 -4.97
C ALA A 12 11.77 -7.89 -5.38
N ARG A 13 13.04 -7.76 -5.78
CA ARG A 13 13.58 -6.52 -6.37
C ARG A 13 12.92 -6.16 -7.71
N ARG A 14 12.41 -7.13 -8.46
CA ARG A 14 11.76 -6.90 -9.75
C ARG A 14 10.30 -6.44 -9.64
N GLN A 15 9.58 -6.85 -8.60
CA GLN A 15 8.14 -6.57 -8.46
C GLN A 15 7.77 -5.07 -8.38
N PHE A 16 8.70 -4.21 -7.94
CA PHE A 16 8.40 -2.77 -7.78
C PHE A 16 9.10 -1.86 -8.78
N PHE A 17 10.00 -2.33 -9.67
CA PHE A 17 10.97 -1.44 -10.28
C PHE A 17 11.27 -1.65 -11.77
N HIS A 18 10.50 -2.35 -12.59
CA HIS A 18 10.76 -2.41 -14.02
C HIS A 18 9.86 -1.49 -14.85
N SER A 19 10.45 -0.38 -15.24
CA SER A 19 10.01 0.42 -16.39
C SER A 19 11.23 0.70 -17.28
N SER A 20 11.65 -0.26 -18.08
CA SER A 20 12.50 0.01 -19.22
C SER A 20 12.51 -1.16 -20.21
N ALA A 21 11.35 -1.50 -20.80
CA ALA A 21 11.29 -2.30 -22.00
C ALA A 21 9.96 -2.06 -22.71
N PHE A 22 9.77 -0.88 -23.27
CA PHE A 22 8.78 -0.67 -24.36
C PHE A 22 9.39 0.25 -25.40
N LYS A 23 10.12 -0.36 -26.33
CA LYS A 23 10.28 0.19 -27.68
C LYS A 23 9.74 -0.85 -28.65
N SER A 24 8.84 -0.36 -29.50
CA SER A 24 8.21 -1.03 -30.66
C SER A 24 6.91 -1.78 -30.37
N LEU A 25 5.81 -1.09 -30.58
CA LEU A 25 4.71 -1.54 -31.45
C LEU A 25 3.85 -0.32 -31.74
N SER A 26 4.04 0.22 -32.93
CA SER A 26 3.27 1.33 -33.46
C SER A 26 2.07 0.84 -34.25
N ARG A 27 1.01 1.66 -34.21
CA ARG A 27 -0.11 1.81 -35.12
C ARG A 27 -1.37 1.00 -34.89
N ARG A 28 -2.35 1.63 -34.25
CA ARG A 28 -3.64 2.08 -34.80
C ARG A 28 -4.55 2.54 -33.67
N SER A 29 -4.60 3.83 -33.44
CA SER A 29 -5.61 4.46 -32.59
C SER A 29 -6.83 4.79 -33.42
N ARG A 30 -7.99 4.24 -33.07
CA ARG A 30 -9.30 4.84 -33.36
C ARG A 30 -9.81 5.38 -32.03
N ALA A 31 -10.02 6.68 -31.97
CA ALA A 31 -10.65 7.35 -30.85
C ALA A 31 -12.06 6.77 -30.64
N MET A 32 -12.27 6.08 -29.53
CA MET A 32 -13.59 5.78 -29.00
C MET A 32 -13.81 6.64 -27.77
N LYS A 33 -14.85 7.49 -27.83
CA LYS A 33 -15.44 8.12 -26.67
C LYS A 33 -16.06 7.00 -25.82
N HIS A 34 -15.44 6.64 -24.71
CA HIS A 34 -16.03 5.70 -23.77
C HIS A 34 -16.58 6.47 -22.56
N ALA A 35 -17.84 6.17 -22.24
CA ALA A 35 -18.43 6.41 -20.92
C ALA A 35 -17.55 5.69 -19.87
N PRO A 36 -17.48 6.17 -18.62
CA PRO A 36 -16.73 5.50 -17.59
C PRO A 36 -17.25 4.07 -17.44
N GLN A 37 -16.41 3.11 -17.78
CA GLN A 37 -16.68 1.70 -17.56
C GLN A 37 -16.70 1.43 -16.04
N PRO A 38 -17.55 0.53 -15.56
CA PRO A 38 -17.56 0.15 -14.16
C PRO A 38 -16.18 -0.34 -13.74
N TRP A 39 -15.82 -0.04 -12.53
CA TRP A 39 -14.51 -0.11 -11.86
C TRP A 39 -13.83 -1.49 -11.81
N PHE A 40 -14.40 -2.52 -12.46
CA PHE A 40 -13.94 -3.89 -12.38
C PHE A 40 -13.05 -4.25 -13.57
N PRO A 41 -11.87 -4.87 -13.35
CA PRO A 41 -11.09 -5.45 -14.43
C PRO A 41 -11.92 -6.54 -15.14
N ILE A 42 -11.70 -6.69 -16.45
CA ILE A 42 -12.44 -7.61 -17.33
C ILE A 42 -12.43 -9.07 -16.79
N ALA A 43 -11.40 -9.46 -16.05
CA ALA A 43 -11.33 -10.78 -15.40
C ALA A 43 -12.29 -10.96 -14.20
N ALA A 44 -12.66 -9.87 -13.51
CA ALA A 44 -13.61 -9.92 -12.40
C ALA A 44 -15.07 -10.06 -12.87
N SER A 45 -15.34 -9.86 -14.16
CA SER A 45 -16.70 -9.98 -14.73
C SER A 45 -17.26 -11.42 -14.72
N SER A 46 -16.44 -12.42 -14.40
CA SER A 46 -16.88 -13.83 -14.26
C SER A 46 -17.24 -14.22 -12.82
N VAL A 47 -16.92 -13.37 -11.83
CA VAL A 47 -17.27 -13.64 -10.43
C VAL A 47 -18.61 -12.99 -10.14
N VAL A 48 -19.60 -13.83 -9.84
CA VAL A 48 -21.00 -13.43 -9.58
C VAL A 48 -21.12 -12.99 -8.11
N ASP A 49 -21.98 -12.00 -7.85
CA ASP A 49 -22.36 -11.64 -6.49
C ASP A 49 -22.82 -12.87 -5.69
N GLY A 50 -22.27 -13.06 -4.49
CA GLY A 50 -22.52 -14.23 -3.65
C GLY A 50 -21.56 -15.40 -3.87
N THR A 51 -20.56 -15.28 -4.74
CA THR A 51 -19.48 -16.27 -4.87
C THR A 51 -18.67 -16.32 -3.56
N SER A 52 -18.43 -17.53 -3.03
CA SER A 52 -17.60 -17.68 -1.84
C SER A 52 -16.12 -17.39 -2.14
N ALA A 53 -15.34 -17.03 -1.12
CA ALA A 53 -13.88 -16.89 -1.23
C ALA A 53 -13.24 -18.17 -1.81
N ARG A 54 -13.71 -19.34 -1.34
CA ARG A 54 -13.28 -20.65 -1.84
C ARG A 54 -13.50 -20.80 -3.35
N ASP A 55 -14.74 -20.60 -3.79
CA ASP A 55 -15.11 -20.82 -5.20
C ASP A 55 -14.41 -19.80 -6.10
N CYS A 56 -14.20 -18.59 -5.63
CA CYS A 56 -13.42 -17.59 -6.33
C CYS A 56 -11.98 -18.08 -6.54
N LEU A 57 -11.27 -18.50 -5.49
CA LEU A 57 -9.90 -18.99 -5.60
C LEU A 57 -9.79 -20.22 -6.51
N VAL A 58 -10.72 -21.16 -6.40
CA VAL A 58 -10.78 -22.34 -7.28
C VAL A 58 -10.98 -21.91 -8.74
N SER A 59 -11.80 -20.90 -9.01
CA SER A 59 -12.00 -20.38 -10.38
C SER A 59 -10.72 -19.76 -10.98
N PHE A 60 -9.78 -19.33 -10.15
CA PHE A 60 -8.45 -18.87 -10.56
C PHE A 60 -7.38 -19.99 -10.61
N GLY A 61 -7.80 -21.25 -10.50
CA GLY A 61 -6.92 -22.41 -10.66
C GLY A 61 -6.32 -22.96 -9.37
N ALA A 62 -6.77 -22.49 -8.21
CA ALA A 62 -6.32 -23.05 -6.94
C ALA A 62 -6.92 -24.45 -6.72
N ASP A 63 -6.11 -25.37 -6.16
CA ASP A 63 -6.57 -26.70 -5.79
C ASP A 63 -7.57 -26.63 -4.62
N PRO A 64 -8.76 -27.26 -4.73
CA PRO A 64 -9.82 -27.14 -3.73
C PRO A 64 -9.43 -27.60 -2.32
N GLU A 65 -8.61 -28.66 -2.18
CA GLU A 65 -8.17 -29.18 -0.88
C GLU A 65 -7.15 -28.21 -0.24
N SER A 66 -6.25 -27.68 -1.06
CA SER A 66 -5.28 -26.66 -0.62
C SER A 66 -5.95 -25.36 -0.20
N VAL A 67 -7.05 -24.96 -0.87
CA VAL A 67 -7.86 -23.80 -0.48
C VAL A 67 -8.49 -24.03 0.90
N GLU A 68 -9.11 -25.20 1.14
CA GLU A 68 -9.71 -25.48 2.45
C GLU A 68 -8.66 -25.49 3.57
N ALA A 69 -7.52 -26.12 3.35
CA ALA A 69 -6.41 -26.14 4.31
C ALA A 69 -5.88 -24.72 4.61
N MET A 70 -5.85 -23.84 3.59
CA MET A 70 -5.51 -22.43 3.76
C MET A 70 -6.59 -21.69 4.55
N LEU A 71 -7.87 -21.87 4.24
CA LEU A 71 -9.00 -21.23 4.92
C LEU A 71 -9.18 -21.69 6.38
N GLU A 72 -8.69 -22.90 6.74
CA GLU A 72 -8.61 -23.33 8.14
C GLU A 72 -7.54 -22.58 8.92
N ARG A 73 -6.39 -22.33 8.31
CA ARG A 73 -5.28 -21.56 8.90
C ARG A 73 -5.53 -20.07 8.91
N HIS A 74 -6.27 -19.56 7.93
CA HIS A 74 -6.56 -18.15 7.67
C HIS A 74 -8.06 -17.90 7.50
N PRO A 75 -8.86 -18.09 8.58
CA PRO A 75 -10.31 -17.97 8.51
C PRO A 75 -10.80 -16.57 8.08
N GLU A 76 -10.00 -15.54 8.28
CA GLU A 76 -10.30 -14.18 7.87
C GLU A 76 -10.50 -14.04 6.36
N VAL A 77 -9.88 -14.90 5.56
CA VAL A 77 -10.04 -14.87 4.08
C VAL A 77 -11.47 -15.21 3.67
N ARG A 78 -12.22 -15.96 4.49
CA ARG A 78 -13.64 -16.25 4.22
C ARG A 78 -14.52 -15.01 4.22
N GLU A 79 -14.09 -13.96 4.92
CA GLU A 79 -14.78 -12.68 5.03
C GLU A 79 -14.46 -11.72 3.87
N TYR A 80 -13.46 -12.06 3.03
CA TYR A 80 -13.11 -11.22 1.90
C TYR A 80 -14.14 -11.35 0.79
N ASP A 81 -14.56 -10.21 0.24
CA ASP A 81 -15.47 -10.17 -0.89
C ASP A 81 -14.79 -10.71 -2.17
N ALA A 82 -15.42 -11.73 -2.75
CA ALA A 82 -14.84 -12.41 -3.90
C ALA A 82 -14.65 -11.50 -5.11
N ALA A 83 -15.60 -10.60 -5.39
CA ALA A 83 -15.59 -9.76 -6.57
C ALA A 83 -14.72 -8.50 -6.40
N THR A 84 -14.74 -7.89 -5.20
CA THR A 84 -14.08 -6.59 -4.98
C THR A 84 -12.71 -6.70 -4.32
N GLU A 85 -12.41 -7.80 -3.64
CA GLU A 85 -11.14 -8.03 -2.95
C GLU A 85 -10.33 -9.14 -3.60
N ILE A 86 -10.85 -10.38 -3.66
CA ILE A 86 -10.08 -11.55 -4.10
C ILE A 86 -9.79 -11.49 -5.60
N ALA A 87 -10.83 -11.39 -6.44
CA ALA A 87 -10.66 -11.46 -7.90
C ALA A 87 -9.72 -10.38 -8.46
N PRO A 88 -9.75 -9.10 -8.02
CA PRO A 88 -8.78 -8.11 -8.45
C PRO A 88 -7.34 -8.43 -8.05
N ARG A 89 -7.12 -9.07 -6.89
CA ARG A 89 -5.78 -9.49 -6.47
C ARG A 89 -5.30 -10.71 -7.25
N MET A 90 -6.16 -11.69 -7.46
CA MET A 90 -5.83 -12.86 -8.28
C MET A 90 -5.50 -12.46 -9.72
N SER A 91 -6.27 -11.55 -10.31
CA SER A 91 -5.98 -11.01 -11.65
C SER A 91 -4.63 -10.29 -11.70
N TYR A 92 -4.26 -9.57 -10.64
CA TYR A 92 -2.93 -8.96 -10.54
C TYR A 92 -1.82 -10.01 -10.43
N LEU A 93 -2.01 -11.07 -9.64
CA LEU A 93 -1.04 -12.16 -9.52
C LEU A 93 -0.87 -12.89 -10.86
N GLN A 94 -1.96 -13.17 -11.60
CA GLN A 94 -1.88 -13.76 -12.95
C GLN A 94 -1.13 -12.85 -13.93
N PHE A 95 -1.29 -11.53 -13.82
CA PHE A 95 -0.50 -10.59 -14.61
C PHE A 95 1.00 -10.69 -14.30
N LEU A 96 1.38 -10.83 -13.02
CA LEU A 96 2.78 -11.03 -12.61
C LEU A 96 3.31 -12.39 -13.05
N GLU A 97 2.50 -13.46 -12.94
CA GLU A 97 2.81 -14.81 -13.43
C GLU A 97 3.13 -14.79 -14.93
N GLY A 98 2.25 -14.21 -15.76
CA GLY A 98 2.45 -14.07 -17.19
C GLY A 98 3.69 -13.27 -17.58
N ARG A 99 4.28 -12.51 -16.67
CA ARG A 99 5.55 -11.79 -16.83
C ARG A 99 6.75 -12.52 -16.27
N GLY A 100 6.55 -13.70 -15.66
CA GLY A 100 7.60 -14.44 -14.97
C GLY A 100 8.11 -13.72 -13.70
N GLU A 101 7.30 -12.84 -13.12
CA GLU A 101 7.66 -12.06 -11.91
C GLU A 101 7.36 -12.82 -10.61
N LEU A 102 6.65 -13.94 -10.66
CA LEU A 102 6.42 -14.86 -9.54
C LEU A 102 7.43 -16.02 -9.49
N GLY A 103 8.39 -16.06 -10.40
CA GLY A 103 9.33 -17.17 -10.55
C GLY A 103 8.65 -18.41 -11.08
N ASP A 104 8.77 -19.53 -10.36
CA ASP A 104 8.18 -20.81 -10.73
C ASP A 104 6.78 -21.02 -10.09
N GLU A 105 6.30 -20.06 -9.26
CA GLU A 105 4.98 -20.13 -8.62
C GLU A 105 3.88 -19.64 -9.56
N THR A 106 2.74 -20.29 -9.51
CA THR A 106 1.47 -19.79 -10.09
C THR A 106 0.85 -18.71 -9.18
N ALA A 107 -0.07 -17.92 -9.75
CA ALA A 107 -0.86 -16.95 -8.99
C ALA A 107 -1.61 -17.62 -7.82
N ALA A 108 -2.16 -18.81 -8.05
CA ALA A 108 -2.87 -19.59 -7.04
C ALA A 108 -1.94 -20.04 -5.90
N GLU A 109 -0.79 -20.62 -6.21
CA GLU A 109 0.20 -21.03 -5.20
C GLU A 109 0.70 -19.85 -4.36
N CYS A 110 0.98 -18.72 -5.00
CA CYS A 110 1.37 -17.49 -4.29
C CYS A 110 0.28 -17.03 -3.30
N ALA A 111 -1.00 -17.04 -3.72
CA ALA A 111 -2.12 -16.65 -2.88
C ALA A 111 -2.34 -17.63 -1.71
N LEU A 112 -2.18 -18.95 -1.96
CA LEU A 112 -2.31 -19.97 -0.91
C LEU A 112 -1.17 -19.94 0.10
N ARG A 113 0.04 -19.60 -0.34
CA ARG A 113 1.21 -19.45 0.55
C ARG A 113 1.14 -18.20 1.41
N GLN A 114 0.67 -17.07 0.86
CA GLN A 114 0.58 -15.78 1.54
C GLN A 114 -0.81 -15.16 1.37
N PRO A 115 -1.85 -15.70 2.03
CA PRO A 115 -3.25 -15.29 1.82
C PRO A 115 -3.52 -13.81 2.11
N GLY A 116 -2.74 -13.18 2.98
CA GLY A 116 -2.84 -11.76 3.26
C GLY A 116 -2.62 -10.86 2.03
N ILE A 117 -2.06 -11.39 0.93
CA ILE A 117 -1.95 -10.66 -0.34
C ILE A 117 -3.32 -10.39 -0.97
N LEU A 118 -4.33 -11.18 -0.63
CA LEU A 118 -5.69 -11.05 -1.15
C LEU A 118 -6.43 -9.85 -0.55
N GLU A 119 -5.99 -9.34 0.60
CA GLU A 119 -6.60 -8.20 1.26
C GLU A 119 -6.56 -6.95 0.36
N ARG A 120 -7.72 -6.46 -0.08
CA ARG A 120 -7.86 -5.23 -0.89
C ARG A 120 -9.10 -4.42 -0.52
N LYS A 121 -9.54 -4.45 0.70
CA LYS A 121 -10.76 -3.77 1.12
C LYS A 121 -10.58 -2.27 1.18
N TYR A 122 -11.40 -1.54 0.40
CA TYR A 122 -11.66 -0.13 0.62
C TYR A 122 -12.84 0.01 1.59
N GLU A 123 -12.77 0.99 2.46
CA GLU A 123 -13.83 1.27 3.41
C GLU A 123 -13.98 2.77 3.60
N THR A 124 -15.21 3.27 3.53
CA THR A 124 -15.52 4.62 3.99
C THR A 124 -15.61 4.60 5.51
N VAL A 125 -14.62 5.18 6.16
CA VAL A 125 -14.50 5.21 7.62
C VAL A 125 -15.37 6.32 8.21
N PHE A 126 -15.49 7.42 7.48
CA PHE A 126 -16.20 8.61 7.96
C PHE A 126 -16.64 9.48 6.79
N GLU A 127 -17.85 9.98 6.86
CA GLU A 127 -18.37 10.99 5.95
C GLU A 127 -19.00 12.14 6.77
N CYS A 128 -18.57 13.37 6.48
CA CYS A 128 -19.17 14.59 7.04
C CYS A 128 -19.58 15.55 5.93
N PRO A 129 -20.78 15.41 5.39
CA PRO A 129 -21.26 16.25 4.27
C PRO A 129 -21.27 17.73 4.60
N SER A 130 -21.62 18.11 5.84
CA SER A 130 -21.69 19.50 6.29
C SER A 130 -20.34 20.22 6.24
N ARG A 131 -19.23 19.49 6.46
CA ARG A 131 -17.85 20.01 6.37
C ARG A 131 -17.16 19.65 5.06
N GLY A 132 -17.74 18.72 4.29
CA GLY A 132 -17.17 18.25 3.04
C GLY A 132 -15.94 17.37 3.22
N TYR A 133 -15.86 16.55 4.28
CA TYR A 133 -14.79 15.58 4.49
C TYR A 133 -15.28 14.14 4.29
N ILE A 134 -14.41 13.35 3.68
CA ILE A 134 -14.53 11.89 3.59
C ILE A 134 -13.20 11.30 4.02
N ALA A 135 -13.23 10.38 4.98
CA ALA A 135 -12.06 9.58 5.37
C ALA A 135 -12.27 8.14 4.91
N VAL A 136 -11.27 7.57 4.28
CA VAL A 136 -11.29 6.21 3.76
C VAL A 136 -10.13 5.39 4.31
N ASN A 137 -10.33 4.10 4.47
CA ASN A 137 -9.29 3.13 4.71
C ASN A 137 -8.75 2.67 3.36
N LYS A 138 -7.53 3.11 3.01
CA LYS A 138 -6.86 2.75 1.76
C LYS A 138 -6.16 1.40 1.91
N PRO A 139 -6.34 0.44 1.01
CA PRO A 139 -5.56 -0.79 1.00
C PRO A 139 -4.05 -0.52 0.77
N PHE A 140 -3.20 -1.49 1.14
CA PHE A 140 -1.79 -1.46 0.76
C PHE A 140 -1.61 -1.66 -0.75
N ALA A 141 -0.45 -1.28 -1.28
CA ALA A 141 -0.09 -1.37 -2.70
C ALA A 141 -1.06 -0.68 -3.68
N VAL A 142 -1.76 0.36 -3.21
CA VAL A 142 -2.66 1.19 -4.00
C VAL A 142 -2.19 2.64 -3.97
N ARG A 143 -2.11 3.28 -5.15
CA ARG A 143 -1.79 4.71 -5.27
C ARG A 143 -2.94 5.57 -4.77
N LEU A 144 -2.63 6.79 -4.32
CA LEU A 144 -3.67 7.75 -3.94
C LEU A 144 -4.39 8.31 -5.16
N ASP A 145 -3.64 8.90 -6.05
CA ASP A 145 -4.14 9.67 -7.19
C ASP A 145 -3.84 8.98 -8.52
N THR A 146 -4.71 9.21 -9.47
CA THR A 146 -4.46 8.91 -10.87
C THR A 146 -3.54 9.99 -11.41
N PRO A 147 -2.36 9.64 -11.96
CA PRO A 147 -1.46 10.64 -12.50
C PRO A 147 -2.17 11.41 -13.60
N ARG A 148 -2.32 12.72 -13.41
CA ARG A 148 -2.83 13.57 -14.46
C ARG A 148 -1.82 13.61 -15.59
N GLY A 149 -2.24 13.22 -16.77
CA GLY A 149 -1.48 13.39 -17.97
C GLY A 149 -1.20 14.89 -18.24
N TRP A 150 -0.04 15.18 -18.75
CA TRP A 150 0.23 16.50 -19.35
C TRP A 150 0.43 16.31 -20.85
N LEU A 151 0.06 17.32 -21.62
CA LEU A 151 0.25 17.30 -23.05
C LEU A 151 1.69 17.73 -23.36
N GLU A 152 2.48 16.83 -23.93
CA GLU A 152 3.76 17.16 -24.55
C GLU A 152 3.62 17.11 -26.08
N THR A 153 4.45 17.89 -26.76
CA THR A 153 4.58 17.81 -28.24
C THR A 153 5.66 16.76 -28.51
N ASP A 154 5.33 15.73 -29.27
CA ASP A 154 6.29 14.72 -29.70
C ASP A 154 7.23 15.30 -30.80
N GLY A 155 8.22 14.50 -31.23
CA GLY A 155 9.16 14.88 -32.25
C GLY A 155 8.53 15.18 -33.63
N ASP A 156 7.29 14.75 -33.85
CA ASP A 156 6.51 14.94 -35.09
C ASP A 156 5.50 16.10 -34.95
N GLY A 157 5.51 16.84 -33.85
CA GLY A 157 4.66 17.99 -33.60
C GLY A 157 3.25 17.68 -33.10
N ASN A 158 2.93 16.42 -32.81
CA ASN A 158 1.63 16.00 -32.26
C ASN A 158 1.57 16.20 -30.75
N ARG A 159 0.40 16.60 -30.23
CA ARG A 159 0.16 16.62 -28.79
C ARG A 159 -0.11 15.22 -28.27
N VAL A 160 0.80 14.69 -27.47
CA VAL A 160 0.71 13.38 -26.84
C VAL A 160 0.50 13.56 -25.34
N GLU A 161 -0.49 12.90 -24.79
CA GLU A 161 -0.69 12.87 -23.34
C GLU A 161 0.37 11.96 -22.71
N LYS A 162 1.23 12.55 -21.87
CA LYS A 162 2.20 11.81 -21.07
C LYS A 162 1.77 11.79 -19.63
N THR A 163 1.90 10.64 -19.00
CA THR A 163 1.71 10.47 -17.55
C THR A 163 3.02 10.07 -16.91
N ARG A 164 3.27 10.50 -15.67
CA ARG A 164 4.46 10.07 -14.91
C ARG A 164 4.45 8.58 -14.59
N PHE A 165 3.27 7.98 -14.64
CA PHE A 165 3.08 6.57 -14.30
C PHE A 165 2.12 5.95 -15.30
N THR A 166 2.59 4.98 -16.04
CA THR A 166 1.71 4.10 -16.79
C THR A 166 1.02 3.14 -15.84
N PRO A 167 -0.28 2.85 -15.99
CA PRO A 167 -0.91 1.77 -15.25
C PRO A 167 -0.08 0.49 -15.37
N ARG A 168 0.12 -0.19 -14.26
CA ARG A 168 0.92 -1.44 -14.24
C ARG A 168 0.20 -2.56 -14.98
N TRP A 169 -1.14 -2.53 -14.93
CA TRP A 169 -2.07 -3.46 -15.55
C TRP A 169 -3.45 -2.80 -15.64
N GLU A 170 -4.39 -3.37 -16.38
CA GLU A 170 -5.72 -2.75 -16.62
C GLU A 170 -6.53 -2.51 -15.33
N GLY A 171 -6.34 -3.35 -14.30
CA GLY A 171 -6.97 -3.21 -12.98
C GLY A 171 -6.19 -2.37 -11.97
N ASP A 172 -5.13 -1.65 -12.36
CA ASP A 172 -4.30 -0.82 -11.46
C ASP A 172 -4.99 0.52 -11.16
N ALA A 173 -6.15 0.44 -10.52
CA ALA A 173 -6.92 1.60 -10.12
C ALA A 173 -6.35 2.26 -8.87
N SER A 174 -6.44 3.59 -8.83
CA SER A 174 -6.03 4.41 -7.69
C SER A 174 -7.15 4.55 -6.65
N CYS A 175 -6.81 5.10 -5.49
CA CYS A 175 -7.80 5.50 -4.48
C CYS A 175 -8.75 6.60 -5.02
N GLU A 176 -8.25 7.50 -5.87
CA GLU A 176 -9.06 8.53 -6.53
C GLU A 176 -10.10 7.90 -7.46
N ASP A 177 -9.73 6.85 -8.22
CA ASP A 177 -10.66 6.13 -9.09
C ASP A 177 -11.79 5.49 -8.28
N TRP A 178 -11.45 4.84 -7.17
CA TRP A 178 -12.43 4.26 -6.26
C TRP A 178 -13.36 5.33 -5.65
N LEU A 179 -12.80 6.46 -5.20
CA LEU A 179 -13.58 7.58 -4.66
C LEU A 179 -14.55 8.15 -5.70
N ASN A 180 -14.10 8.34 -6.94
CA ASN A 180 -14.93 8.84 -8.03
C ASN A 180 -16.05 7.88 -8.40
N ALA A 181 -15.81 6.56 -8.31
CA ALA A 181 -16.83 5.54 -8.54
C ALA A 181 -17.85 5.48 -7.39
N THR A 182 -17.38 5.59 -6.14
CA THR A 182 -18.24 5.49 -4.95
C THR A 182 -19.04 6.78 -4.70
N PHE A 183 -18.48 7.94 -5.01
CA PHE A 183 -19.05 9.26 -4.78
C PHE A 183 -18.97 10.11 -6.07
N PRO A 184 -19.70 9.75 -7.14
CA PRO A 184 -19.53 10.36 -8.47
C PRO A 184 -19.87 11.86 -8.51
N ASP A 185 -20.75 12.32 -7.62
CA ASP A 185 -21.18 13.73 -7.55
C ASP A 185 -20.24 14.60 -6.70
N LYS A 186 -19.15 14.06 -6.17
CA LYS A 186 -18.22 14.77 -5.29
C LYS A 186 -16.85 14.93 -5.94
N HIS A 187 -16.24 16.09 -5.73
CA HIS A 187 -14.83 16.27 -6.02
C HIS A 187 -13.98 15.78 -4.86
N HIS A 188 -12.91 15.07 -5.15
CA HIS A 188 -11.99 14.54 -4.13
C HIS A 188 -10.65 15.27 -4.18
N ARG A 189 -10.25 15.87 -3.05
CA ARG A 189 -8.96 16.52 -2.84
C ARG A 189 -8.28 15.86 -1.66
N PHE A 190 -7.21 15.14 -1.90
CA PHE A 190 -6.44 14.55 -0.82
C PHE A 190 -5.85 15.64 0.09
N CYS A 191 -6.16 15.57 1.38
CA CYS A 191 -5.68 16.53 2.37
C CYS A 191 -4.23 16.24 2.81
N HIS A 192 -3.77 15.03 2.62
CA HIS A 192 -2.40 14.57 2.90
C HIS A 192 -2.00 13.44 1.96
N GLN A 193 -0.72 13.09 1.99
CA GLN A 193 -0.16 11.99 1.20
C GLN A 193 0.03 10.74 2.06
N LEU A 194 -0.13 9.59 1.45
CA LEU A 194 0.18 8.28 2.01
C LEU A 194 0.92 7.47 0.94
N ASP A 195 2.00 6.81 1.31
CA ASP A 195 2.77 5.99 0.38
C ASP A 195 1.90 4.89 -0.24
N THR A 196 2.20 4.50 -1.47
CA THR A 196 1.50 3.41 -2.17
C THR A 196 1.48 2.13 -1.33
N ALA A 197 2.63 1.77 -0.73
CA ALA A 197 2.77 0.56 0.08
C ALA A 197 2.06 0.63 1.45
N THR A 198 1.76 1.83 1.95
CA THR A 198 1.11 2.04 3.25
C THR A 198 -0.41 1.91 3.12
N SER A 199 -1.05 1.21 4.05
CA SER A 199 -2.52 1.15 4.18
C SER A 199 -3.04 2.10 5.25
N GLY A 200 -4.36 2.30 5.32
CA GLY A 200 -5.02 3.01 6.40
C GLY A 200 -5.64 4.35 6.02
N ILE A 201 -5.85 5.20 7.01
CA ILE A 201 -6.63 6.42 6.91
C ILE A 201 -6.05 7.41 5.90
N VAL A 202 -6.90 7.80 4.96
CA VAL A 202 -6.70 8.91 4.04
C VAL A 202 -7.89 9.87 4.14
N LEU A 203 -7.62 11.16 4.37
CA LEU A 203 -8.62 12.21 4.43
C LEU A 203 -8.71 12.93 3.09
N THR A 204 -9.91 13.05 2.55
CA THR A 204 -10.24 13.87 1.39
C THR A 204 -11.22 14.97 1.72
N ALA A 205 -11.20 16.03 0.94
CA ALA A 205 -12.13 17.13 1.02
C ALA A 205 -12.85 17.34 -0.31
N SER A 206 -14.17 17.56 -0.26
CA SER A 206 -15.00 17.81 -1.44
C SER A 206 -14.96 19.27 -1.91
N THR A 207 -14.53 20.20 -1.05
CA THR A 207 -14.47 21.64 -1.35
C THR A 207 -13.06 22.20 -1.19
N LYS A 208 -12.76 23.30 -1.91
CA LYS A 208 -11.50 24.03 -1.75
C LYS A 208 -11.32 24.59 -0.33
N LYS A 209 -12.42 25.05 0.30
CA LYS A 209 -12.41 25.59 1.66
C LYS A 209 -11.97 24.52 2.65
N ALA A 210 -12.65 23.35 2.66
CA ALA A 210 -12.31 22.23 3.53
C ALA A 210 -10.87 21.75 3.31
N ALA A 211 -10.42 21.62 2.04
CA ALA A 211 -9.04 21.27 1.74
C ALA A 211 -8.04 22.28 2.30
N GLY A 212 -8.34 23.58 2.21
CA GLY A 212 -7.51 24.66 2.77
C GLY A 212 -7.42 24.61 4.29
N GLU A 213 -8.52 24.36 4.99
CA GLU A 213 -8.58 24.21 6.45
C GLU A 213 -7.75 23.01 6.91
N ALA A 214 -7.93 21.85 6.28
CA ALA A 214 -7.12 20.68 6.59
C ALA A 214 -5.63 20.91 6.30
N ALA A 215 -5.28 21.49 5.15
CA ALA A 215 -3.89 21.81 4.80
C ALA A 215 -3.23 22.75 5.81
N LYS A 216 -3.98 23.70 6.38
CA LYS A 216 -3.50 24.58 7.45
C LYS A 216 -3.11 23.78 8.69
N LEU A 217 -3.98 22.85 9.15
CA LEU A 217 -3.70 22.02 10.33
C LEU A 217 -2.46 21.13 10.14
N PHE A 218 -2.28 20.54 8.94
CA PHE A 218 -1.07 19.80 8.62
C PHE A 218 0.19 20.68 8.62
N ARG A 219 0.13 21.84 8.00
CA ARG A 219 1.25 22.80 7.95
C ARG A 219 1.65 23.30 9.33
N GLU A 220 0.67 23.55 10.21
CA GLU A 220 0.87 23.98 11.58
C GLU A 220 1.20 22.83 12.53
N ARG A 221 1.32 21.59 12.03
CA ARG A 221 1.60 20.37 12.81
C ARG A 221 0.57 20.10 13.92
N LYS A 222 -0.65 20.59 13.76
CA LYS A 222 -1.77 20.35 14.69
C LYS A 222 -2.46 19.02 14.43
N ALA A 223 -2.47 18.54 13.18
CA ALA A 223 -2.97 17.22 12.84
C ALA A 223 -2.11 16.15 13.50
N LYS A 224 -2.71 15.33 14.37
CA LYS A 224 -2.02 14.22 15.06
C LYS A 224 -2.25 12.93 14.28
N LYS A 225 -1.19 12.19 14.00
CA LYS A 225 -1.20 10.95 13.24
C LYS A 225 -0.65 9.83 14.11
N THR A 226 -1.33 8.69 14.09
CA THR A 226 -0.84 7.46 14.71
C THR A 226 -0.81 6.37 13.65
N TYR A 227 0.34 5.69 13.57
CA TYR A 227 0.53 4.54 12.68
C TYR A 227 0.81 3.30 13.51
N LEU A 228 0.51 2.14 12.96
CA LEU A 228 0.97 0.85 13.43
C LEU A 228 2.00 0.32 12.43
N ALA A 229 3.12 -0.17 12.94
CA ALA A 229 4.17 -0.80 12.15
C ALA A 229 4.56 -2.14 12.76
N VAL A 230 5.05 -3.07 11.92
CA VAL A 230 5.82 -4.22 12.37
C VAL A 230 7.23 -4.08 11.84
N VAL A 231 8.21 -4.19 12.71
CA VAL A 231 9.63 -3.95 12.42
C VAL A 231 10.47 -5.18 12.74
N PHE A 232 11.62 -5.31 12.11
CA PHE A 232 12.60 -6.33 12.43
C PHE A 232 13.27 -6.06 13.79
N GLY A 233 13.53 -7.13 14.52
CA GLY A 233 14.25 -7.11 15.78
C GLY A 233 13.37 -6.75 17.00
N TRP A 234 14.02 -6.71 18.13
CA TRP A 234 13.45 -6.30 19.42
C TRP A 234 14.19 -5.05 19.91
N PRO A 235 13.58 -3.85 19.83
CA PRO A 235 14.15 -2.64 20.42
C PRO A 235 14.43 -2.86 21.91
N GLU A 236 15.53 -2.31 22.42
CA GLU A 236 15.85 -2.40 23.84
C GLU A 236 14.90 -1.53 24.68
N GLU A 237 14.59 -0.33 24.17
CA GLU A 237 13.66 0.60 24.81
C GLU A 237 12.22 0.32 24.37
N ASP A 238 11.26 0.56 25.30
CA ASP A 238 9.84 0.47 24.98
C ASP A 238 9.30 1.73 24.32
N GLU A 239 9.93 2.87 24.58
CA GLU A 239 9.56 4.15 23.97
C GLU A 239 10.82 4.98 23.67
N TRP A 240 10.90 5.55 22.47
CA TRP A 240 11.97 6.49 22.10
C TRP A 240 11.50 7.50 21.05
N THR A 241 12.30 8.51 20.81
CA THR A 241 12.06 9.52 19.79
C THR A 241 13.28 9.65 18.90
N VAL A 242 13.04 9.68 17.59
CA VAL A 242 14.07 9.96 16.60
C VAL A 242 13.90 11.38 16.07
N ASN A 243 14.99 12.14 16.19
CA ASN A 243 15.16 13.47 15.61
C ASN A 243 16.28 13.39 14.59
N ALA A 244 15.94 13.18 13.32
CA ALA A 244 16.90 13.09 12.23
C ALA A 244 16.43 13.93 11.04
N LYS A 245 17.36 14.58 10.34
CA LYS A 245 17.00 15.32 9.14
C LYS A 245 16.88 14.38 7.95
N LEU A 246 15.88 14.62 7.10
CA LEU A 246 15.62 13.80 5.91
C LEU A 246 15.76 14.62 4.64
N GLY A 247 16.44 14.06 3.66
CA GLY A 247 16.68 14.64 2.34
C GLY A 247 16.63 13.60 1.24
N LYS A 248 16.72 14.06 0.00
CA LYS A 248 16.78 13.18 -1.17
C LYS A 248 18.01 12.29 -1.13
N ASP A 249 17.84 11.05 -1.49
CA ASP A 249 18.95 10.14 -1.77
C ASP A 249 19.45 10.40 -3.21
N HIS A 250 20.57 11.12 -3.33
CA HIS A 250 21.15 11.46 -4.62
C HIS A 250 21.82 10.27 -5.31
N ASP A 251 22.06 9.19 -4.57
CA ASP A 251 22.64 7.96 -5.09
C ASP A 251 21.55 7.00 -5.63
N ASP A 252 20.27 7.31 -5.43
CA ASP A 252 19.18 6.56 -6.03
C ASP A 252 19.00 6.96 -7.51
N PRO A 253 19.32 6.06 -8.47
CA PRO A 253 19.25 6.37 -9.91
C PRO A 253 17.83 6.69 -10.38
N LYS A 254 16.82 6.33 -9.58
CA LYS A 254 15.39 6.60 -9.87
C LYS A 254 14.89 7.88 -9.22
N GLY A 255 15.69 8.52 -8.37
CA GLY A 255 15.34 9.73 -7.63
C GLY A 255 14.11 9.56 -6.72
N PHE A 256 13.83 8.33 -6.28
CA PHE A 256 12.62 7.99 -5.55
C PHE A 256 12.86 7.89 -4.04
N ARG A 257 14.07 7.52 -3.64
CA ARG A 257 14.44 7.32 -2.25
C ARG A 257 14.75 8.64 -1.56
N GLU A 258 14.49 8.63 -0.27
CA GLU A 258 14.98 9.63 0.68
C GLU A 258 16.03 8.95 1.59
N ARG A 259 16.85 9.76 2.28
CA ARG A 259 17.83 9.28 3.26
C ARG A 259 17.88 10.18 4.48
N VAL A 260 18.50 9.71 5.56
CA VAL A 260 18.93 10.58 6.64
C VAL A 260 20.08 11.43 6.12
N ASP A 261 19.93 12.73 6.21
CA ASP A 261 20.88 13.74 5.73
C ASP A 261 20.96 14.89 6.76
N GLU A 262 21.89 14.75 7.67
CA GLU A 262 22.04 15.70 8.78
C GLU A 262 22.58 17.07 8.34
N GLU A 263 23.19 17.14 7.16
CA GLU A 263 23.75 18.40 6.63
C GLU A 263 22.66 19.21 5.90
N ASN A 264 22.01 18.60 4.90
CA ASN A 264 21.13 19.29 3.96
C ASN A 264 19.66 18.90 4.11
N GLY A 265 19.36 17.91 4.94
CA GLY A 265 18.02 17.40 5.15
C GLY A 265 17.11 18.36 5.91
N LYS A 266 15.81 18.14 5.80
CA LYS A 266 14.79 18.90 6.53
C LYS A 266 14.55 18.25 7.89
N PRO A 267 14.47 19.02 9.00
CA PRO A 267 14.18 18.49 10.32
C PRO A 267 12.92 17.63 10.33
N SER A 268 13.03 16.49 10.98
CA SER A 268 11.92 15.57 11.17
C SER A 268 11.99 14.88 12.52
N GLU A 269 10.83 14.53 13.07
CA GLU A 269 10.69 13.96 14.40
C GLU A 269 9.57 12.92 14.41
N THR A 270 9.86 11.75 15.02
CA THR A 270 8.90 10.66 15.20
C THR A 270 9.09 10.00 16.55
N SER A 271 8.02 9.87 17.33
CA SER A 271 8.01 9.08 18.57
C SER A 271 7.51 7.67 18.31
N PHE A 272 8.12 6.71 18.95
CA PHE A 272 7.87 5.29 18.84
C PHE A 272 7.51 4.68 20.19
N LYS A 273 6.57 3.72 20.18
CA LYS A 273 6.19 2.95 21.36
C LYS A 273 5.98 1.50 20.99
N VAL A 274 6.67 0.59 21.67
CA VAL A 274 6.49 -0.85 21.55
C VAL A 274 5.07 -1.23 22.00
N VAL A 275 4.41 -2.06 21.21
CA VAL A 275 3.11 -2.67 21.57
C VAL A 275 3.31 -4.12 21.96
N GLN A 276 4.09 -4.86 21.16
CA GLN A 276 4.32 -6.29 21.39
C GLN A 276 5.60 -6.71 20.67
N ARG A 277 6.45 -7.49 21.37
CA ARG A 277 7.59 -8.20 20.78
C ARG A 277 7.18 -9.65 20.54
N GLY A 278 7.72 -10.27 19.51
CA GLY A 278 7.46 -11.67 19.17
C GLY A 278 8.27 -12.14 17.98
N TYR A 279 7.76 -13.16 17.33
CA TYR A 279 8.39 -13.81 16.19
C TYR A 279 7.48 -13.75 14.98
N CYS A 280 8.06 -13.55 13.79
CA CYS A 280 7.33 -13.51 12.55
C CYS A 280 6.73 -14.87 12.20
N THR A 281 5.46 -14.86 11.84
CA THR A 281 4.69 -16.06 11.48
C THR A 281 4.51 -16.23 9.97
N LEU A 282 4.91 -15.21 9.18
CA LEU A 282 4.82 -15.31 7.72
C LEU A 282 5.63 -16.50 7.22
N ASP A 283 5.08 -17.22 6.27
CA ASP A 283 5.81 -18.29 5.59
C ASP A 283 6.93 -17.69 4.72
N GLY A 284 8.07 -18.36 4.70
CA GLY A 284 9.25 -17.93 3.95
C GLY A 284 10.45 -17.63 4.83
N ALA A 285 11.39 -16.85 4.32
CA ALA A 285 12.69 -16.57 4.99
C ALA A 285 12.54 -15.79 6.29
N ASN A 286 11.44 -15.07 6.49
CA ASN A 286 11.19 -14.28 7.69
C ASN A 286 10.55 -15.08 8.83
N ARG A 287 10.13 -16.33 8.61
CA ARG A 287 9.50 -17.17 9.65
C ARG A 287 10.44 -17.36 10.84
N GLY A 288 9.93 -17.10 12.04
CA GLY A 288 10.70 -17.22 13.29
C GLY A 288 11.71 -16.08 13.53
N VAL A 289 11.81 -15.09 12.64
CA VAL A 289 12.65 -13.91 12.88
C VAL A 289 12.00 -13.04 13.97
N LYS A 290 12.82 -12.48 14.86
CA LYS A 290 12.36 -11.51 15.87
C LYS A 290 11.74 -10.30 15.19
N VAL A 291 10.52 -9.95 15.58
CA VAL A 291 9.80 -8.77 15.11
C VAL A 291 9.10 -8.04 16.26
N THR A 292 8.79 -6.78 16.04
CA THR A 292 8.10 -5.96 17.04
C THR A 292 6.98 -5.18 16.38
N ARG A 293 5.77 -5.29 16.95
CA ARG A 293 4.65 -4.41 16.60
C ARG A 293 4.72 -3.15 17.45
N MET A 294 4.57 -1.99 16.82
CA MET A 294 4.77 -0.71 17.50
C MET A 294 3.87 0.39 16.97
N ARG A 295 3.56 1.34 17.81
CA ARG A 295 2.92 2.60 17.44
C ARG A 295 3.95 3.65 17.08
N CYS A 296 3.70 4.36 15.97
CA CYS A 296 4.56 5.42 15.47
C CYS A 296 3.75 6.73 15.40
N LYS A 297 4.25 7.80 16.00
CA LYS A 297 3.63 9.14 16.00
C LYS A 297 4.56 10.15 15.35
N PRO A 298 4.44 10.40 14.04
CA PRO A 298 5.23 11.42 13.36
C PRO A 298 4.71 12.81 13.70
N ILE A 299 5.57 13.66 14.29
CA ILE A 299 5.30 15.07 14.61
C ILE A 299 5.38 15.90 13.33
N THR A 300 6.32 15.58 12.47
CA THR A 300 6.47 16.16 11.12
C THR A 300 5.85 15.23 10.08
N GLY A 301 5.89 15.61 8.81
CA GLY A 301 5.34 14.80 7.70
C GLY A 301 6.27 14.82 6.48
N ARG A 302 7.51 14.33 6.64
CA ARG A 302 8.42 14.18 5.50
C ARG A 302 8.13 12.88 4.77
N ARG A 303 8.48 12.86 3.49
CA ARG A 303 8.35 11.66 2.67
C ARG A 303 9.14 10.51 3.30
N HIS A 304 8.55 9.32 3.36
CA HIS A 304 9.12 8.09 3.92
C HIS A 304 9.61 8.22 5.38
N GLN A 305 9.16 9.23 6.14
CA GLN A 305 9.72 9.60 7.44
C GLN A 305 9.76 8.44 8.43
N ILE A 306 8.64 7.75 8.67
CA ILE A 306 8.55 6.65 9.63
C ILE A 306 9.50 5.52 9.22
N ARG A 307 9.54 5.20 7.95
CA ARG A 307 10.36 4.13 7.36
C ARG A 307 11.84 4.38 7.58
N LEU A 308 12.29 5.62 7.31
CA LEU A 308 13.69 6.02 7.48
C LEU A 308 14.10 6.14 8.94
N HIS A 309 13.23 6.66 9.81
CA HIS A 309 13.52 6.77 11.23
C HIS A 309 13.63 5.39 11.89
N LEU A 310 12.76 4.44 11.51
CA LEU A 310 12.85 3.06 11.99
C LEU A 310 14.10 2.35 11.47
N LYS A 311 14.44 2.52 10.19
CA LYS A 311 15.71 2.01 9.64
C LYS A 311 16.92 2.62 10.38
N HIS A 312 16.89 3.93 10.62
CA HIS A 312 17.96 4.66 11.34
C HIS A 312 18.13 4.17 12.77
N SER A 313 17.04 3.73 13.42
CA SER A 313 17.08 3.11 14.75
C SER A 313 17.50 1.63 14.73
N GLY A 314 17.86 1.07 13.58
CA GLY A 314 18.24 -0.35 13.46
C GLY A 314 17.06 -1.31 13.35
N HIS A 315 15.83 -0.81 13.26
CA HIS A 315 14.59 -1.59 13.21
C HIS A 315 13.77 -1.27 11.95
N PRO A 316 14.23 -1.65 10.74
CA PRO A 316 13.48 -1.37 9.51
C PRO A 316 12.14 -2.09 9.51
N ILE A 317 11.17 -1.54 8.77
CA ILE A 317 9.82 -2.12 8.69
C ILE A 317 9.86 -3.43 7.91
N LEU A 318 9.15 -4.44 8.41
CA LEU A 318 8.92 -5.70 7.72
C LEU A 318 8.19 -5.46 6.39
N GLY A 319 8.74 -5.98 5.30
CA GLY A 319 8.21 -5.79 3.94
C GLY A 319 8.52 -4.44 3.29
N ASP A 320 9.40 -3.63 3.88
CA ASP A 320 9.85 -2.39 3.25
C ASP A 320 10.98 -2.64 2.25
N MET A 321 10.62 -2.99 1.04
CA MET A 321 11.57 -3.30 -0.03
C MET A 321 12.51 -2.16 -0.43
N ALA A 322 12.19 -0.92 -0.05
CA ALA A 322 13.02 0.24 -0.39
C ALA A 322 14.12 0.49 0.65
N TYR A 323 13.88 0.12 1.91
CA TYR A 323 14.73 0.49 3.04
C TYR A 323 15.15 -0.68 3.93
N SER A 324 14.54 -1.84 3.80
CA SER A 324 15.02 -3.13 4.28
C SER A 324 15.42 -3.99 3.08
N ASP A 325 16.25 -4.97 3.28
CA ASP A 325 16.57 -5.95 2.23
C ASP A 325 15.52 -7.09 2.20
N ASP A 326 14.32 -6.83 2.74
CA ASP A 326 13.22 -7.79 2.79
C ASP A 326 12.49 -7.81 1.45
N GLY A 327 12.64 -8.91 0.74
CA GLY A 327 11.93 -9.21 -0.49
C GLY A 327 10.92 -10.34 -0.35
N ASP A 328 10.74 -10.88 0.86
CA ASP A 328 9.95 -12.08 1.10
C ASP A 328 8.55 -11.80 1.63
N SER A 329 8.34 -10.63 2.26
CA SER A 329 7.03 -10.25 2.76
C SER A 329 6.15 -9.69 1.64
N TYR A 330 4.89 -10.13 1.57
CA TYR A 330 3.93 -9.73 0.53
C TYR A 330 3.48 -8.26 0.61
N ARG A 331 3.71 -7.60 1.74
CA ARG A 331 3.39 -6.18 1.96
C ARG A 331 4.38 -5.50 2.89
N MET A 332 4.43 -4.17 2.81
CA MET A 332 5.02 -3.36 3.87
C MET A 332 4.05 -3.26 5.05
N PHE A 333 4.48 -3.67 6.25
CA PHE A 333 3.67 -3.63 7.47
C PHE A 333 3.70 -2.24 8.12
N LEU A 334 3.11 -1.27 7.42
CA LEU A 334 2.86 0.09 7.91
C LEU A 334 1.41 0.47 7.61
N HIS A 335 0.68 0.89 8.64
CA HIS A 335 -0.74 1.21 8.57
C HIS A 335 -1.04 2.54 9.29
N ALA A 336 -1.70 3.48 8.59
CA ALA A 336 -2.19 4.72 9.17
C ALA A 336 -3.45 4.45 10.00
N LEU A 337 -3.26 4.27 11.31
CA LEU A 337 -4.28 3.79 12.24
C LEU A 337 -5.29 4.88 12.62
N GLU A 338 -4.80 6.11 12.82
CA GLU A 338 -5.60 7.21 13.34
C GLU A 338 -5.11 8.56 12.84
N LEU A 339 -6.05 9.43 12.54
CA LEU A 339 -5.82 10.85 12.24
C LEU A 339 -6.76 11.70 13.11
N VAL A 340 -6.20 12.64 13.87
CA VAL A 340 -6.98 13.60 14.68
C VAL A 340 -6.75 15.00 14.14
N MET A 341 -7.85 15.68 13.82
CA MET A 341 -7.88 17.02 13.23
C MET A 341 -8.60 17.99 14.17
N PRO A 342 -7.87 18.83 14.93
CA PRO A 342 -8.45 19.81 15.84
C PRO A 342 -8.88 21.07 15.06
N PHE A 343 -10.08 21.06 14.49
CA PHE A 343 -10.67 22.24 13.90
C PHE A 343 -11.05 23.26 14.99
N ALA A 344 -11.34 24.50 14.60
CA ALA A 344 -11.56 25.58 15.56
C ALA A 344 -12.79 25.36 16.47
N ASP A 345 -13.78 24.65 15.97
CA ASP A 345 -15.08 24.41 16.60
C ASP A 345 -15.25 22.98 17.12
N GLU A 346 -14.48 22.03 16.62
CA GLU A 346 -14.52 20.63 17.07
C GLU A 346 -13.24 19.87 16.74
N GLU A 347 -12.97 18.79 17.46
CA GLU A 347 -11.93 17.82 17.11
C GLU A 347 -12.56 16.65 16.36
N LEU A 348 -12.16 16.42 15.11
CA LEU A 348 -12.56 15.23 14.34
C LEU A 348 -11.50 14.16 14.49
N ARG A 349 -11.93 12.94 14.80
CA ARG A 349 -11.10 11.75 14.93
C ARG A 349 -11.53 10.72 13.90
N PHE A 350 -10.59 10.30 13.07
CA PHE A 350 -10.75 9.24 12.09
C PHE A 350 -9.86 8.07 12.51
N ALA A 351 -10.42 6.88 12.64
CA ALA A 351 -9.67 5.69 13.02
C ALA A 351 -10.19 4.48 12.25
N THR A 352 -9.30 3.56 11.95
CA THR A 352 -9.61 2.26 11.35
C THR A 352 -8.90 1.17 12.14
N PRO A 353 -9.52 0.00 12.35
CA PRO A 353 -8.80 -1.12 12.94
C PRO A 353 -7.60 -1.51 12.06
N PRO A 354 -6.53 -2.04 12.64
CA PRO A 354 -5.47 -2.60 11.84
C PRO A 354 -6.01 -3.78 11.01
N PRO A 355 -5.49 -4.01 9.82
CA PRO A 355 -5.79 -5.21 9.06
C PRO A 355 -5.48 -6.46 9.86
N ALA A 356 -6.24 -7.56 9.66
CA ALA A 356 -6.04 -8.83 10.34
C ALA A 356 -4.60 -9.34 10.21
N SER A 357 -3.97 -9.07 9.07
CA SER A 357 -2.55 -9.37 8.81
C SER A 357 -1.59 -8.82 9.85
N PHE A 358 -1.88 -7.69 10.50
CA PHE A 358 -1.04 -7.14 11.58
C PHE A 358 -1.18 -7.90 12.90
N GLU A 359 -2.28 -8.62 13.11
CA GLU A 359 -2.47 -9.48 14.27
C GLU A 359 -1.79 -10.84 14.05
N HIS A 360 -1.93 -11.38 12.84
CA HIS A 360 -1.44 -12.72 12.49
C HIS A 360 0.06 -12.79 12.20
N VAL A 361 0.70 -11.68 11.83
CA VAL A 361 2.14 -11.64 11.46
C VAL A 361 3.09 -11.91 12.62
N LEU A 362 2.60 -11.88 13.86
CA LEU A 362 3.44 -11.94 15.06
C LEU A 362 2.85 -12.90 16.09
N SER A 363 3.67 -13.86 16.55
CA SER A 363 3.40 -14.76 17.68
C SER A 363 4.32 -14.43 18.85
N ALA A 364 3.83 -14.65 20.09
CA ALA A 364 4.65 -14.54 21.31
C ALA A 364 5.72 -15.63 21.40
N GLU A 365 5.44 -16.81 20.83
CA GLU A 365 6.34 -17.96 20.80
C GLU A 365 6.94 -18.11 19.41
N ALA A 366 8.18 -18.60 19.34
CA ALA A 366 8.82 -18.93 18.09
C ALA A 366 8.06 -20.09 17.39
N PRO A 367 7.69 -19.93 16.12
CA PRO A 367 6.95 -20.95 15.37
C PRO A 367 7.81 -22.15 14.99
#